data_81c2dc60c90e66da116902a71033b5fa
#
_entry.id   81c2dc60c90e66da116902a71033b5fa
#
_cell.length_a   1.000
_cell.length_b   1.000
_cell.length_c   1.000
_cell.angle_alpha   90.00
_cell.angle_beta   90.00
_cell.angle_gamma   90.00
#
_symmetry.space_group_name_H-M   'P 1'
#
loop_
_entity.id
_entity.type
_entity.pdbx_description
1 polymer ?
#
loop_
_entity_poly.entity_id
_entity_poly.type
_entity_poly.pdbx_seq_one_letter_code
_entity_poly.pdbx_strand_id
1 'polypeptide(L)'
;MSITKNHQSPETLRRMCAAAFPGREVKSITELTEGMCNAAYRVDFADGASVLKIAAENVTGLLSNEINMMQAEVAAMRIVHEHGLPLVPQVQFADFSRTICTGNYFFMECLPGRSFSSCRDELTEDVVNHVHYQSGQFQQQLKNIHGVDFGPLGLEQRFPSLHGLIRFLIANVLRDAENRSVDLQLSHADILARLEADEALFAQVQTPSLVHWDMWEGNIFVDKSEMCGVIDWERAMWGDPLMDDRFRSHNRPAAFLEGFGQTDFTPDEQRRIAWYDLFLYLTMVTESFYREYEDIQGAISWLRPLVADAWARIQAA
;
A
#
# COMPACT_ATOMS: atom_id res chain seq x y z
N MET A 1 6.76 -19.75 4.30
CA MET A 1 6.97 -19.07 2.97
C MET A 1 5.60 -18.61 2.47
N SER A 2 5.51 -17.39 1.89
CA SER A 2 4.23 -16.90 1.36
C SER A 2 3.73 -17.81 0.24
N ILE A 3 2.46 -18.19 0.30
CA ILE A 3 1.79 -19.04 -0.72
C ILE A 3 1.54 -18.29 -2.03
N THR A 4 1.79 -16.98 -2.06
CA THR A 4 1.49 -16.09 -3.19
C THR A 4 2.67 -15.87 -4.14
N LYS A 5 3.93 -16.03 -3.69
CA LYS A 5 5.12 -15.73 -4.51
C LYS A 5 5.21 -16.58 -5.78
N ASN A 6 5.25 -15.93 -6.93
CA ASN A 6 5.37 -16.51 -8.26
C ASN A 6 6.85 -16.60 -8.66
N HIS A 7 7.56 -17.60 -8.14
CA HIS A 7 8.96 -17.82 -8.46
C HIS A 7 9.12 -18.32 -9.90
N GLN A 8 10.11 -17.77 -10.61
CA GLN A 8 10.36 -18.09 -12.00
C GLN A 8 11.70 -18.82 -12.20
N SER A 9 11.80 -19.64 -13.24
CA SER A 9 13.05 -20.28 -13.62
C SER A 9 14.09 -19.23 -14.06
N PRO A 10 15.40 -19.52 -13.91
CA PRO A 10 16.45 -18.63 -14.40
C PRO A 10 16.33 -18.31 -15.91
N GLU A 11 15.81 -19.24 -16.70
CA GLU A 11 15.55 -19.05 -18.13
C GLU A 11 14.44 -18.05 -18.36
N THR A 12 13.31 -18.17 -17.63
CA THR A 12 12.17 -17.23 -17.71
C THR A 12 12.61 -15.83 -17.30
N LEU A 13 13.36 -15.70 -16.20
CA LEU A 13 13.89 -14.40 -15.74
C LEU A 13 14.78 -13.73 -16.81
N ARG A 14 15.66 -14.50 -17.48
CA ARG A 14 16.48 -13.97 -18.59
C ARG A 14 15.64 -13.54 -19.79
N ARG A 15 14.57 -14.27 -20.13
CA ARG A 15 13.63 -13.88 -21.19
C ARG A 15 12.92 -12.56 -20.86
N MET A 16 12.49 -12.35 -19.60
CA MET A 16 11.92 -11.09 -19.15
C MET A 16 12.93 -9.95 -19.29
N CYS A 17 14.17 -10.15 -18.86
CA CYS A 17 15.25 -9.15 -19.01
C CYS A 17 15.51 -8.82 -20.48
N ALA A 18 15.54 -9.82 -21.37
CA ALA A 18 15.76 -9.60 -22.81
C ALA A 18 14.61 -8.83 -23.47
N ALA A 19 13.37 -9.05 -23.02
CA ALA A 19 12.21 -8.31 -23.50
C ALA A 19 12.23 -6.85 -23.03
N ALA A 20 12.60 -6.61 -21.77
CA ALA A 20 12.63 -5.26 -21.17
C ALA A 20 13.84 -4.44 -21.65
N PHE A 21 14.99 -5.07 -21.83
CA PHE A 21 16.28 -4.43 -22.10
C PHE A 21 17.02 -5.12 -23.25
N PRO A 22 16.55 -5.00 -24.50
CA PRO A 22 17.19 -5.64 -25.65
C PRO A 22 18.66 -5.25 -25.77
N GLY A 23 19.54 -6.26 -25.82
CA GLY A 23 20.98 -6.07 -26.00
C GLY A 23 21.76 -5.71 -24.71
N ARG A 24 21.12 -5.50 -23.54
CA ARG A 24 21.85 -5.35 -22.27
C ARG A 24 22.26 -6.72 -21.71
N GLU A 25 23.51 -6.85 -21.33
CA GLU A 25 24.03 -8.05 -20.70
C GLU A 25 23.67 -8.11 -19.22
N VAL A 26 22.94 -9.16 -18.83
CA VAL A 26 22.61 -9.44 -17.42
C VAL A 26 23.81 -10.11 -16.76
N LYS A 27 24.35 -9.48 -15.70
CA LYS A 27 25.45 -10.02 -14.90
C LYS A 27 24.99 -10.98 -13.83
N SER A 28 23.96 -10.56 -13.06
CA SER A 28 23.37 -11.37 -11.99
C SER A 28 21.90 -11.09 -11.83
N ILE A 29 21.16 -12.08 -11.30
CA ILE A 29 19.77 -11.97 -10.86
C ILE A 29 19.72 -12.56 -9.46
N THR A 30 19.36 -11.73 -8.47
CA THR A 30 19.31 -12.12 -7.05
C THR A 30 17.91 -11.87 -6.51
N GLU A 31 17.30 -12.85 -5.88
CA GLU A 31 15.98 -12.70 -5.26
C GLU A 31 16.05 -11.74 -4.07
N LEU A 32 15.04 -10.86 -3.98
CA LEU A 32 14.78 -10.00 -2.83
C LEU A 32 13.69 -10.68 -1.99
N THR A 33 14.04 -11.09 -0.77
CA THR A 33 13.19 -11.96 0.06
C THR A 33 12.28 -11.21 1.03
N GLU A 34 12.47 -9.91 1.21
CA GLU A 34 11.74 -9.09 2.21
C GLU A 34 10.25 -8.91 1.88
N GLY A 35 9.85 -8.91 0.60
CA GLY A 35 8.44 -8.76 0.19
C GLY A 35 7.59 -10.00 0.51
N MET A 36 6.31 -9.77 0.88
CA MET A 36 5.40 -10.86 1.28
C MET A 36 4.52 -11.39 0.13
N CYS A 37 4.13 -10.57 -0.82
CA CYS A 37 3.15 -10.90 -1.86
C CYS A 37 3.76 -11.27 -3.20
N ASN A 38 4.53 -10.37 -3.77
CA ASN A 38 5.12 -10.48 -5.08
C ASN A 38 6.49 -11.15 -5.02
N ALA A 39 6.91 -11.85 -6.08
CA ALA A 39 8.30 -12.24 -6.24
C ALA A 39 9.09 -11.03 -6.78
N ALA A 40 10.20 -10.69 -6.13
CA ALA A 40 11.04 -9.57 -6.51
C ALA A 40 12.49 -10.01 -6.70
N TYR A 41 13.15 -9.45 -7.72
CA TYR A 41 14.54 -9.76 -8.06
C TYR A 41 15.32 -8.49 -8.37
N ARG A 42 16.52 -8.37 -7.81
CA ARG A 42 17.51 -7.40 -8.26
C ARG A 42 18.21 -7.98 -9.48
N VAL A 43 18.24 -7.22 -10.55
CA VAL A 43 18.92 -7.54 -11.82
C VAL A 43 20.07 -6.57 -12.02
N ASP A 44 21.30 -7.08 -11.96
CA ASP A 44 22.50 -6.27 -12.16
C ASP A 44 22.97 -6.34 -13.62
N PHE A 45 23.29 -5.17 -14.19
CA PHE A 45 23.86 -4.97 -15.50
C PHE A 45 25.27 -4.37 -15.38
N ALA A 46 25.93 -4.11 -16.51
CA ALA A 46 27.24 -3.47 -16.51
C ALA A 46 27.20 -2.00 -16.03
N ASP A 47 26.08 -1.33 -16.26
CA ASP A 47 25.86 0.11 -16.11
C ASP A 47 24.82 0.46 -15.01
N GLY A 48 24.48 -0.48 -14.14
CA GLY A 48 23.53 -0.25 -13.04
C GLY A 48 22.71 -1.47 -12.71
N ALA A 49 21.62 -1.27 -11.96
CA ALA A 49 20.71 -2.32 -11.53
C ALA A 49 19.25 -1.90 -11.72
N SER A 50 18.38 -2.89 -11.87
CA SER A 50 16.92 -2.75 -11.88
C SER A 50 16.28 -3.72 -10.89
N VAL A 51 15.07 -3.43 -10.45
CA VAL A 51 14.24 -4.38 -9.69
C VAL A 51 13.14 -4.91 -10.60
N LEU A 52 13.07 -6.22 -10.74
CA LEU A 52 11.97 -6.93 -11.38
C LEU A 52 10.95 -7.35 -10.31
N LYS A 53 9.71 -6.95 -10.47
CA LYS A 53 8.57 -7.41 -9.64
C LYS A 53 7.64 -8.29 -10.49
N ILE A 54 7.22 -9.44 -9.95
CA ILE A 54 6.35 -10.41 -10.63
C ILE A 54 5.14 -10.67 -9.73
N ALA A 55 3.95 -10.46 -10.29
CA ALA A 55 2.69 -10.64 -9.57
C ALA A 55 2.46 -12.09 -9.15
N ALA A 56 1.77 -12.27 -8.02
CA ALA A 56 1.31 -13.55 -7.56
C ALA A 56 0.54 -14.30 -8.67
N GLU A 57 0.79 -15.60 -8.81
CA GLU A 57 0.00 -16.47 -9.68
C GLU A 57 -1.28 -16.95 -9.00
N ASN A 58 -1.16 -17.28 -7.71
CA ASN A 58 -2.28 -17.78 -6.91
C ASN A 58 -3.08 -16.61 -6.31
N VAL A 59 -4.28 -16.42 -6.82
CA VAL A 59 -5.21 -15.37 -6.35
C VAL A 59 -6.08 -15.82 -5.17
N THR A 60 -6.00 -17.08 -4.73
CA THR A 60 -6.83 -17.58 -3.60
C THR A 60 -6.46 -16.96 -2.25
N GLY A 61 -5.24 -16.42 -2.13
CA GLY A 61 -4.77 -15.68 -0.96
C GLY A 61 -5.04 -14.18 -1.02
N LEU A 62 -5.74 -13.69 -2.08
CA LEU A 62 -6.06 -12.28 -2.23
C LEU A 62 -7.47 -11.96 -1.77
N LEU A 63 -7.65 -10.76 -1.20
CA LEU A 63 -8.96 -10.22 -0.85
C LEU A 63 -9.66 -9.62 -2.09
N SER A 64 -10.98 -9.46 -1.99
CA SER A 64 -11.80 -8.90 -3.08
C SER A 64 -11.40 -7.48 -3.50
N ASN A 65 -10.73 -6.72 -2.63
CA ASN A 65 -10.20 -5.40 -2.94
C ASN A 65 -8.82 -5.44 -3.66
N GLU A 66 -8.16 -6.59 -3.71
CA GLU A 66 -6.79 -6.77 -4.23
C GLU A 66 -6.80 -7.21 -5.71
N ILE A 67 -7.39 -6.38 -6.57
CA ILE A 67 -7.51 -6.65 -8.01
C ILE A 67 -6.54 -5.76 -8.78
N ASN A 68 -5.83 -6.37 -9.76
CA ASN A 68 -4.89 -5.67 -10.64
C ASN A 68 -3.86 -4.80 -9.90
N MET A 69 -3.41 -5.26 -8.74
CA MET A 69 -2.51 -4.50 -7.86
C MET A 69 -1.24 -4.05 -8.58
N MET A 70 -0.63 -4.92 -9.41
CA MET A 70 0.56 -4.53 -10.16
C MET A 70 0.29 -3.44 -11.22
N GLN A 71 -0.87 -3.45 -11.86
CA GLN A 71 -1.28 -2.39 -12.76
C GLN A 71 -1.51 -1.07 -11.99
N ALA A 72 -2.09 -1.16 -10.78
CA ALA A 72 -2.23 -0.02 -9.87
C ALA A 72 -0.88 0.58 -9.49
N GLU A 73 0.08 -0.27 -9.12
CA GLU A 73 1.43 0.15 -8.77
C GLU A 73 2.11 0.89 -9.92
N VAL A 74 2.13 0.29 -11.11
CA VAL A 74 2.73 0.91 -12.31
C VAL A 74 2.03 2.23 -12.67
N ALA A 75 0.71 2.29 -12.56
CA ALA A 75 -0.06 3.51 -12.85
C ALA A 75 0.25 4.61 -11.83
N ALA A 76 0.25 4.30 -10.52
CA ALA A 76 0.57 5.24 -9.45
C ALA A 76 1.95 5.84 -9.60
N MET A 77 2.98 4.99 -9.80
CA MET A 77 4.36 5.42 -9.98
C MET A 77 4.52 6.36 -11.18
N ARG A 78 3.85 6.08 -12.31
CA ARG A 78 3.84 6.96 -13.50
C ARG A 78 3.16 8.29 -13.21
N ILE A 79 2.00 8.28 -12.55
CA ILE A 79 1.29 9.51 -12.16
C ILE A 79 2.18 10.40 -11.29
N VAL A 80 2.86 9.82 -10.29
CA VAL A 80 3.75 10.57 -9.40
C VAL A 80 4.93 11.19 -10.18
N HIS A 81 5.54 10.43 -11.10
CA HIS A 81 6.60 10.95 -11.98
C HIS A 81 6.12 12.07 -12.91
N GLU A 82 4.93 11.95 -13.50
CA GLU A 82 4.32 12.97 -14.35
C GLU A 82 4.10 14.30 -13.61
N HIS A 83 3.92 14.22 -12.26
CA HIS A 83 3.83 15.40 -11.39
C HIS A 83 5.18 15.88 -10.87
N GLY A 84 6.29 15.30 -11.33
CA GLY A 84 7.64 15.75 -11.02
C GLY A 84 8.14 15.41 -9.62
N LEU A 85 7.55 14.42 -8.96
CA LEU A 85 7.98 13.96 -7.64
C LEU A 85 9.06 12.87 -7.76
N PRO A 86 10.31 13.12 -7.26
CA PRO A 86 11.44 12.24 -7.54
C PRO A 86 11.57 11.04 -6.61
N LEU A 87 10.80 10.99 -5.50
CA LEU A 87 10.94 9.96 -4.46
C LEU A 87 10.14 8.68 -4.79
N VAL A 88 10.10 8.29 -6.06
CA VAL A 88 9.44 7.06 -6.52
C VAL A 88 10.31 6.42 -7.61
N PRO A 89 10.58 5.12 -7.57
CA PRO A 89 11.37 4.46 -8.60
C PRO A 89 10.75 4.65 -9.98
N GLN A 90 11.56 4.94 -10.99
CA GLN A 90 11.06 5.03 -12.36
C GLN A 90 10.67 3.64 -12.88
N VAL A 91 9.45 3.51 -13.41
CA VAL A 91 9.04 2.33 -14.16
C VAL A 91 9.77 2.29 -15.49
N GLN A 92 10.62 1.30 -15.70
CA GLN A 92 11.47 1.14 -16.89
C GLN A 92 10.80 0.29 -17.98
N PHE A 93 10.00 -0.70 -17.56
CA PHE A 93 9.26 -1.59 -18.45
C PHE A 93 8.11 -2.24 -17.70
N ALA A 94 6.99 -2.53 -18.37
CA ALA A 94 5.89 -3.31 -17.80
C ALA A 94 5.27 -4.19 -18.88
N ASP A 95 4.96 -5.45 -18.52
CA ASP A 95 4.30 -6.42 -19.38
C ASP A 95 3.12 -7.08 -18.64
N PHE A 96 1.94 -6.83 -19.15
CA PHE A 96 0.68 -7.39 -18.64
C PHE A 96 0.07 -8.41 -19.60
N SER A 97 0.84 -8.82 -20.65
CA SER A 97 0.37 -9.77 -21.68
C SER A 97 0.34 -11.22 -21.20
N ARG A 98 1.11 -11.53 -20.14
CA ARG A 98 1.31 -12.88 -19.59
C ARG A 98 1.85 -13.88 -20.62
N THR A 99 2.62 -13.42 -21.62
CA THR A 99 3.17 -14.28 -22.68
C THR A 99 4.50 -14.94 -22.29
N ILE A 100 5.28 -14.34 -21.39
CA ILE A 100 6.56 -14.86 -20.93
C ILE A 100 6.41 -15.71 -19.68
N CYS A 101 5.54 -15.30 -18.75
CA CYS A 101 5.14 -16.05 -17.56
C CYS A 101 3.64 -15.89 -17.28
N THR A 102 3.11 -16.63 -16.33
CA THR A 102 1.68 -16.61 -15.95
C THR A 102 1.25 -15.34 -15.21
N GLY A 103 2.21 -14.63 -14.59
CA GLY A 103 1.98 -13.37 -13.87
C GLY A 103 2.30 -12.14 -14.71
N ASN A 104 1.70 -11.01 -14.33
CA ASN A 104 2.14 -9.69 -14.79
C ASN A 104 3.51 -9.39 -14.19
N TYR A 105 4.34 -8.61 -14.87
CA TYR A 105 5.61 -8.19 -14.31
C TYR A 105 6.01 -6.79 -14.80
N PHE A 106 6.84 -6.12 -14.01
CA PHE A 106 7.46 -4.87 -14.44
C PHE A 106 8.88 -4.73 -13.88
N PHE A 107 9.65 -3.87 -14.54
CA PHE A 107 10.97 -3.45 -14.08
C PHE A 107 10.91 -2.00 -13.63
N MET A 108 11.55 -1.72 -12.53
CA MET A 108 11.72 -0.38 -11.99
C MET A 108 13.18 -0.10 -11.66
N GLU A 109 13.49 1.16 -11.47
CA GLU A 109 14.77 1.61 -10.94
C GLU A 109 15.09 0.93 -9.61
N CYS A 110 16.35 0.53 -9.44
CA CYS A 110 16.84 0.04 -8.16
C CYS A 110 17.24 1.24 -7.29
N LEU A 111 16.46 1.56 -6.28
CA LEU A 111 16.77 2.63 -5.35
C LEU A 111 18.07 2.35 -4.59
N PRO A 112 18.85 3.39 -4.26
CA PRO A 112 19.94 3.26 -3.31
C PRO A 112 19.42 3.04 -1.89
N GLY A 113 20.31 2.65 -0.96
CA GLY A 113 19.97 2.52 0.44
C GLY A 113 19.22 1.26 0.82
N ARG A 114 18.47 1.33 1.91
CA ARG A 114 17.71 0.22 2.50
C ARG A 114 16.32 0.68 2.93
N SER A 115 15.41 -0.28 3.14
CA SER A 115 14.11 0.03 3.77
C SER A 115 14.33 0.63 5.17
N PHE A 116 13.54 1.64 5.51
CA PHE A 116 13.69 2.35 6.77
C PHE A 116 13.48 1.41 7.96
N SER A 117 12.53 0.48 7.87
CA SER A 117 12.33 -0.54 8.90
C SER A 117 13.57 -1.41 9.14
N SER A 118 14.34 -1.74 8.09
CA SER A 118 15.52 -2.61 8.21
C SER A 118 16.75 -1.92 8.78
N CYS A 119 16.82 -0.59 8.72
CA CYS A 119 17.96 0.18 9.22
C CYS A 119 17.63 1.08 10.43
N ARG A 120 16.36 1.15 10.84
CA ARG A 120 15.88 2.08 11.87
C ARG A 120 16.67 2.03 13.17
N ASP A 121 16.97 0.83 13.65
CA ASP A 121 17.70 0.64 14.92
C ASP A 121 19.18 1.04 14.85
N GLU A 122 19.72 1.25 13.64
CA GLU A 122 21.10 1.72 13.42
C GLU A 122 21.15 3.26 13.33
N LEU A 123 20.00 3.94 13.22
CA LEU A 123 19.91 5.39 13.05
C LEU A 123 19.74 6.09 14.40
N THR A 124 20.22 7.34 14.47
CA THR A 124 19.94 8.19 15.63
C THR A 124 18.48 8.66 15.61
N GLU A 125 17.93 9.03 16.78
CA GLU A 125 16.57 9.53 16.89
C GLU A 125 16.32 10.78 16.02
N ASP A 126 17.31 11.67 15.90
CA ASP A 126 17.24 12.85 15.02
C ASP A 126 17.06 12.46 13.56
N VAL A 127 17.78 11.42 13.08
CA VAL A 127 17.64 10.92 11.70
C VAL A 127 16.29 10.23 11.52
N VAL A 128 15.83 9.44 12.49
CA VAL A 128 14.51 8.81 12.47
C VAL A 128 13.40 9.88 12.34
N ASN A 129 13.46 10.92 13.16
CA ASN A 129 12.51 12.03 13.10
C ASN A 129 12.61 12.80 11.78
N HIS A 130 13.83 13.00 11.26
CA HIS A 130 14.02 13.65 9.96
C HIS A 130 13.38 12.86 8.81
N VAL A 131 13.55 11.54 8.77
CA VAL A 131 12.90 10.67 7.76
C VAL A 131 11.38 10.70 7.89
N HIS A 132 10.84 10.69 9.12
CA HIS A 132 9.41 10.86 9.33
C HIS A 132 8.91 12.22 8.84
N TYR A 133 9.64 13.29 9.10
CA TYR A 133 9.33 14.63 8.61
C TYR A 133 9.30 14.68 7.07
N GLN A 134 10.32 14.11 6.41
CA GLN A 134 10.38 14.02 4.96
C GLN A 134 9.22 13.18 4.37
N SER A 135 8.84 12.09 5.03
CA SER A 135 7.69 11.29 4.60
C SER A 135 6.37 12.08 4.71
N GLY A 136 6.23 12.93 5.73
CA GLY A 136 5.12 13.87 5.84
C GLY A 136 5.09 14.91 4.72
N GLN A 137 6.24 15.49 4.37
CA GLN A 137 6.36 16.42 3.25
C GLN A 137 6.00 15.75 1.91
N PHE A 138 6.42 14.50 1.71
CA PHE A 138 6.07 13.74 0.52
C PHE A 138 4.57 13.47 0.44
N GLN A 139 3.94 13.06 1.55
CA GLN A 139 2.49 12.86 1.62
C GLN A 139 1.71 14.17 1.36
N GLN A 140 2.22 15.31 1.83
CA GLN A 140 1.64 16.62 1.56
C GLN A 140 1.70 16.98 0.06
N GLN A 141 2.73 16.53 -0.66
CA GLN A 141 2.83 16.69 -2.11
C GLN A 141 1.84 15.77 -2.83
N LEU A 142 1.70 14.51 -2.42
CA LEU A 142 0.70 13.57 -2.97
C LEU A 142 -0.73 14.09 -2.83
N LYS A 143 -1.05 14.77 -1.72
CA LYS A 143 -2.35 15.41 -1.49
C LYS A 143 -2.75 16.36 -2.63
N ASN A 144 -1.79 16.96 -3.33
CA ASN A 144 -2.05 17.91 -4.43
C ASN A 144 -2.19 17.23 -5.81
N ILE A 145 -2.05 15.92 -5.88
CA ILE A 145 -2.31 15.15 -7.11
C ILE A 145 -3.76 14.68 -7.06
N HIS A 146 -4.59 15.19 -7.96
CA HIS A 146 -6.04 14.99 -7.91
C HIS A 146 -6.54 14.07 -9.02
N GLY A 147 -7.48 13.18 -8.66
CA GLY A 147 -8.28 12.39 -9.57
C GLY A 147 -9.63 13.06 -9.91
N VAL A 148 -10.37 12.45 -10.83
CA VAL A 148 -11.73 12.88 -11.19
C VAL A 148 -12.76 12.26 -10.25
N ASP A 149 -12.62 10.97 -9.97
CA ASP A 149 -13.51 10.17 -9.12
C ASP A 149 -12.69 9.38 -8.10
N PHE A 150 -13.35 8.93 -7.03
CA PHE A 150 -12.75 8.09 -6.00
C PHE A 150 -12.61 6.64 -6.47
N GLY A 151 -11.61 5.92 -5.98
CA GLY A 151 -11.47 4.48 -6.23
C GLY A 151 -10.03 3.97 -6.29
N PRO A 152 -9.82 2.66 -6.03
CA PRO A 152 -8.53 2.01 -6.19
C PRO A 152 -8.05 2.10 -7.65
N LEU A 153 -6.74 2.33 -7.87
CA LEU A 153 -6.19 2.44 -9.23
C LEU A 153 -6.28 1.13 -10.02
N GLY A 154 -6.26 -0.01 -9.33
CA GLY A 154 -6.38 -1.33 -9.97
C GLY A 154 -7.79 -1.71 -10.42
N LEU A 155 -8.82 -0.96 -10.03
CA LEU A 155 -10.21 -1.22 -10.41
C LEU A 155 -10.66 -0.26 -11.51
N GLU A 156 -11.51 -0.75 -12.44
CA GLU A 156 -12.19 0.11 -13.39
C GLU A 156 -13.33 0.89 -12.74
N GLN A 157 -13.94 0.30 -11.70
CA GLN A 157 -15.04 0.93 -10.97
C GLN A 157 -14.58 2.22 -10.29
N ARG A 158 -15.36 3.28 -10.48
CA ARG A 158 -15.15 4.59 -9.85
C ARG A 158 -16.38 5.00 -9.07
N PHE A 159 -16.17 5.85 -8.07
CA PHE A 159 -17.21 6.31 -7.15
C PHE A 159 -17.26 7.84 -7.19
N PRO A 160 -18.46 8.44 -7.36
CA PRO A 160 -18.61 9.89 -7.36
C PRO A 160 -18.44 10.52 -5.98
N SER A 161 -18.39 9.71 -4.93
CA SER A 161 -18.22 10.17 -3.53
C SER A 161 -17.29 9.29 -2.75
N LEU A 162 -16.61 9.86 -1.76
CA LEU A 162 -15.79 9.12 -0.82
C LEU A 162 -16.61 8.10 -0.03
N HIS A 163 -17.84 8.42 0.37
CA HIS A 163 -18.74 7.47 1.05
C HIS A 163 -18.96 6.21 0.21
N GLY A 164 -19.24 6.38 -1.08
CA GLY A 164 -19.40 5.25 -2.00
C GLY A 164 -18.17 4.35 -2.06
N LEU A 165 -16.97 4.95 -2.11
CA LEU A 165 -15.70 4.21 -2.05
C LEU A 165 -15.56 3.45 -0.73
N ILE A 166 -15.71 4.12 0.42
CA ILE A 166 -15.52 3.49 1.74
C ILE A 166 -16.54 2.36 1.96
N ARG A 167 -17.78 2.58 1.55
CA ARG A 167 -18.83 1.54 1.57
C ARG A 167 -18.44 0.31 0.77
N PHE A 168 -17.93 0.51 -0.45
CA PHE A 168 -17.45 -0.58 -1.30
C PHE A 168 -16.31 -1.35 -0.64
N LEU A 169 -15.29 -0.64 -0.14
CA LEU A 169 -14.11 -1.25 0.46
C LEU A 169 -14.47 -2.06 1.72
N ILE A 170 -15.27 -1.49 2.62
CA ILE A 170 -15.71 -2.16 3.85
C ILE A 170 -16.62 -3.35 3.54
N ALA A 171 -17.61 -3.20 2.65
CA ALA A 171 -18.50 -4.30 2.29
C ALA A 171 -17.75 -5.50 1.70
N ASN A 172 -16.70 -5.26 0.92
CA ASN A 172 -15.86 -6.33 0.38
C ASN A 172 -15.09 -7.07 1.49
N VAL A 173 -14.47 -6.36 2.43
CA VAL A 173 -13.75 -6.98 3.55
C VAL A 173 -14.70 -7.78 4.43
N LEU A 174 -15.89 -7.27 4.73
CA LEU A 174 -16.90 -8.00 5.52
C LEU A 174 -17.33 -9.29 4.81
N ARG A 175 -17.56 -9.24 3.49
CA ARG A 175 -17.87 -10.42 2.68
C ARG A 175 -16.72 -11.42 2.63
N ASP A 176 -15.49 -10.95 2.50
CA ASP A 176 -14.29 -11.81 2.52
C ASP A 176 -14.15 -12.50 3.87
N ALA A 177 -14.41 -11.81 4.99
CA ALA A 177 -14.44 -12.40 6.32
C ALA A 177 -15.53 -13.49 6.44
N GLU A 178 -16.74 -13.26 5.91
CA GLU A 178 -17.82 -14.27 5.87
C GLU A 178 -17.39 -15.50 5.06
N ASN A 179 -16.79 -15.31 3.88
CA ASN A 179 -16.36 -16.39 3.00
C ASN A 179 -15.34 -17.34 3.66
N ARG A 180 -14.57 -16.86 4.62
CA ARG A 180 -13.57 -17.64 5.38
C ARG A 180 -13.99 -17.89 6.83
N SER A 181 -15.23 -17.54 7.22
CA SER A 181 -15.74 -17.67 8.60
C SER A 181 -14.84 -16.99 9.64
N VAL A 182 -14.29 -15.83 9.28
CA VAL A 182 -13.44 -15.01 10.16
C VAL A 182 -14.33 -14.26 11.14
N ASP A 183 -14.13 -14.47 12.45
CA ASP A 183 -14.83 -13.73 13.49
C ASP A 183 -14.17 -12.34 13.70
N LEU A 184 -14.80 -11.30 13.20
CA LEU A 184 -14.39 -9.90 13.36
C LEU A 184 -14.80 -9.30 14.71
N GLN A 185 -15.60 -10.02 15.53
CA GLN A 185 -16.16 -9.58 16.81
C GLN A 185 -17.03 -8.30 16.72
N LEU A 186 -17.48 -7.95 15.53
CA LEU A 186 -18.38 -6.84 15.25
C LEU A 186 -19.53 -7.30 14.36
N SER A 187 -20.71 -6.73 14.57
CA SER A 187 -21.86 -6.96 13.70
C SER A 187 -21.64 -6.26 12.35
N HIS A 188 -21.64 -7.03 11.26
CA HIS A 188 -21.54 -6.47 9.90
C HIS A 188 -22.69 -5.51 9.60
N ALA A 189 -23.91 -5.84 10.07
CA ALA A 189 -25.08 -4.98 9.89
C ALA A 189 -24.92 -3.65 10.63
N ASP A 190 -24.35 -3.65 11.85
CA ASP A 190 -24.15 -2.42 12.62
C ASP A 190 -23.08 -1.54 11.99
N ILE A 191 -21.98 -2.14 11.48
CA ILE A 191 -20.94 -1.41 10.74
C ILE A 191 -21.56 -0.71 9.53
N LEU A 192 -22.31 -1.42 8.69
CA LEU A 192 -22.91 -0.86 7.50
C LEU A 192 -23.97 0.19 7.84
N ALA A 193 -24.82 -0.04 8.82
CA ALA A 193 -25.83 0.92 9.25
C ALA A 193 -25.21 2.22 9.79
N ARG A 194 -24.11 2.12 10.55
CA ARG A 194 -23.38 3.29 11.04
C ARG A 194 -22.68 4.04 9.90
N LEU A 195 -22.11 3.32 8.92
CA LEU A 195 -21.47 3.93 7.77
C LEU A 195 -22.48 4.75 6.93
N GLU A 196 -23.69 4.24 6.71
CA GLU A 196 -24.76 4.99 6.03
C GLU A 196 -25.16 6.24 6.84
N ALA A 197 -25.23 6.15 8.16
CA ALA A 197 -25.52 7.30 9.02
C ALA A 197 -24.43 8.38 8.97
N ASP A 198 -23.20 8.00 8.64
CA ASP A 198 -22.04 8.88 8.53
C ASP A 198 -21.77 9.41 7.11
N GLU A 199 -22.70 9.23 6.15
CA GLU A 199 -22.53 9.70 4.77
C GLU A 199 -22.12 11.19 4.69
N ALA A 200 -22.76 12.07 5.48
CA ALA A 200 -22.46 13.49 5.51
C ALA A 200 -21.02 13.81 5.96
N LEU A 201 -20.41 12.94 6.78
CA LEU A 201 -19.02 13.05 7.23
C LEU A 201 -18.04 12.91 6.05
N PHE A 202 -18.29 11.92 5.19
CA PHE A 202 -17.46 11.66 4.01
C PHE A 202 -17.71 12.66 2.88
N ALA A 203 -18.91 13.23 2.79
CA ALA A 203 -19.26 14.24 1.81
C ALA A 203 -18.45 15.54 1.94
N GLN A 204 -17.76 15.75 3.05
CA GLN A 204 -16.84 16.89 3.24
C GLN A 204 -15.59 16.78 2.35
N VAL A 205 -15.20 15.58 1.93
CA VAL A 205 -14.08 15.35 1.02
C VAL A 205 -14.63 15.30 -0.41
N GLN A 206 -14.50 16.40 -1.12
CA GLN A 206 -15.04 16.55 -2.48
C GLN A 206 -14.04 16.24 -3.58
N THR A 207 -12.76 16.37 -3.30
CA THR A 207 -11.69 16.18 -4.28
C THR A 207 -10.86 14.96 -3.93
N PRO A 208 -10.84 13.92 -4.78
CA PRO A 208 -9.99 12.75 -4.54
C PRO A 208 -8.52 13.12 -4.76
N SER A 209 -7.68 12.78 -3.80
CA SER A 209 -6.23 12.90 -3.89
C SER A 209 -5.59 11.53 -4.10
N LEU A 210 -4.37 11.51 -4.64
CA LEU A 210 -3.59 10.28 -4.73
C LEU A 210 -3.15 9.86 -3.33
N VAL A 211 -3.51 8.64 -2.93
CA VAL A 211 -3.15 8.02 -1.66
C VAL A 211 -2.32 6.78 -1.95
N HIS A 212 -1.18 6.66 -1.30
CA HIS A 212 -0.36 5.43 -1.35
C HIS A 212 -1.06 4.29 -0.59
N TRP A 213 -1.68 4.61 0.52
CA TRP A 213 -2.41 3.77 1.46
C TRP A 213 -1.53 2.91 2.38
N ASP A 214 -0.38 2.44 1.93
CA ASP A 214 0.53 1.52 2.64
C ASP A 214 1.94 2.10 2.82
N MET A 215 2.07 3.39 3.20
CA MET A 215 3.37 4.06 3.34
C MET A 215 4.01 3.84 4.73
N TRP A 216 4.10 2.60 5.19
CA TRP A 216 4.79 2.24 6.42
C TRP A 216 6.32 2.22 6.25
N GLU A 217 7.08 2.06 7.35
CA GLU A 217 8.55 2.15 7.33
C GLU A 217 9.24 1.15 6.39
N GLY A 218 8.62 0.00 6.11
CA GLY A 218 9.16 -0.98 5.18
C GLY A 218 9.13 -0.53 3.72
N ASN A 219 8.20 0.36 3.37
CA ASN A 219 8.02 0.89 2.02
C ASN A 219 8.74 2.23 1.78
N ILE A 220 9.38 2.78 2.81
CA ILE A 220 10.22 3.99 2.72
C ILE A 220 11.69 3.55 2.63
N PHE A 221 12.44 4.07 1.66
CA PHE A 221 13.86 3.81 1.50
C PHE A 221 14.70 5.00 1.98
N VAL A 222 15.82 4.68 2.65
CA VAL A 222 16.74 5.63 3.25
C VAL A 222 18.15 5.37 2.74
N ASP A 223 18.82 6.42 2.24
CA ASP A 223 20.24 6.44 1.91
C ASP A 223 20.90 7.64 2.59
N LYS A 224 22.03 7.42 3.27
CA LYS A 224 22.83 8.48 3.92
C LYS A 224 21.99 9.42 4.82
N SER A 225 21.08 8.85 5.60
CA SER A 225 20.21 9.57 6.54
C SER A 225 19.09 10.42 5.89
N GLU A 226 18.86 10.28 4.59
CA GLU A 226 17.80 10.97 3.84
C GLU A 226 16.83 9.96 3.24
N MET A 227 15.55 10.33 3.17
CA MET A 227 14.55 9.56 2.44
C MET A 227 14.89 9.63 0.94
N CYS A 228 15.07 8.46 0.30
CA CYS A 228 15.43 8.38 -1.11
C CYS A 228 14.37 7.74 -2.00
N GLY A 229 13.28 7.19 -1.41
CA GLY A 229 12.16 6.70 -2.22
C GLY A 229 11.06 6.01 -1.41
N VAL A 230 9.92 5.85 -2.09
CA VAL A 230 8.74 5.09 -1.62
C VAL A 230 8.41 4.04 -2.66
N ILE A 231 8.26 2.80 -2.22
CA ILE A 231 7.95 1.63 -3.06
C ILE A 231 6.58 1.04 -2.67
N ASP A 232 6.12 0.04 -3.42
CA ASP A 232 4.94 -0.78 -3.11
C ASP A 232 3.61 -0.01 -3.20
N TRP A 233 3.38 0.59 -4.37
CA TRP A 233 2.19 1.40 -4.70
C TRP A 233 0.97 0.56 -5.10
N GLU A 234 0.99 -0.75 -4.84
CA GLU A 234 -0.01 -1.69 -5.34
C GLU A 234 -1.43 -1.44 -4.80
N ARG A 235 -1.54 -0.76 -3.65
CA ARG A 235 -2.81 -0.39 -3.02
C ARG A 235 -3.20 1.08 -3.23
N ALA A 236 -2.49 1.77 -4.12
CA ALA A 236 -2.75 3.18 -4.39
C ALA A 236 -4.16 3.43 -4.92
N MET A 237 -4.73 4.54 -4.47
CA MET A 237 -6.11 4.91 -4.81
C MET A 237 -6.31 6.42 -4.87
N TRP A 238 -7.39 6.82 -5.51
CA TRP A 238 -7.97 8.15 -5.40
C TRP A 238 -8.87 8.21 -4.16
N GLY A 239 -8.46 8.93 -3.12
CA GLY A 239 -9.13 8.92 -1.81
C GLY A 239 -8.98 10.21 -1.03
N ASP A 240 -9.28 10.14 0.27
CA ASP A 240 -8.92 11.16 1.26
C ASP A 240 -7.44 10.98 1.64
N PRO A 241 -6.59 12.02 1.64
CA PRO A 241 -5.20 11.92 2.10
C PRO A 241 -5.04 11.27 3.48
N LEU A 242 -6.03 11.42 4.35
CA LEU A 242 -6.04 10.83 5.69
C LEU A 242 -6.24 9.30 5.70
N MET A 243 -6.41 8.66 4.53
CA MET A 243 -6.48 7.19 4.41
C MET A 243 -5.10 6.50 4.45
N ASP A 244 -4.02 7.24 4.30
CA ASP A 244 -2.67 6.65 4.31
C ASP A 244 -2.29 6.06 5.68
N ASP A 245 -1.44 5.02 5.69
CA ASP A 245 -1.01 4.30 6.89
C ASP A 245 -0.43 5.20 7.97
N ARG A 246 0.26 6.28 7.60
CA ARG A 246 0.88 7.22 8.54
C ARG A 246 -0.10 8.03 9.38
N PHE A 247 -1.38 8.05 9.04
CA PHE A 247 -2.42 8.67 9.86
C PHE A 247 -3.11 7.68 10.80
N ARG A 248 -2.75 6.39 10.74
CA ARG A 248 -3.35 5.37 11.60
C ARG A 248 -2.97 5.57 13.05
N SER A 249 -3.89 5.26 13.95
CA SER A 249 -3.72 5.48 15.39
C SER A 249 -2.50 4.75 15.97
N HIS A 250 -2.11 3.61 15.38
CA HIS A 250 -0.95 2.82 15.80
C HIS A 250 0.38 3.29 15.19
N ASN A 251 0.37 4.14 14.16
CA ASN A 251 1.57 4.49 13.39
C ASN A 251 1.56 5.97 12.93
N ARG A 252 1.48 6.90 13.87
CA ARG A 252 1.38 8.33 13.59
C ARG A 252 2.46 9.14 14.30
N PRO A 253 3.69 9.19 13.77
CA PRO A 253 4.78 9.96 14.36
C PRO A 253 4.51 11.47 14.32
N ALA A 254 4.87 12.19 15.39
CA ALA A 254 4.69 13.63 15.45
C ALA A 254 5.44 14.36 14.33
N ALA A 255 6.69 13.97 14.05
CA ALA A 255 7.50 14.55 12.99
C ALA A 255 6.87 14.37 11.59
N PHE A 256 6.15 13.26 11.35
CA PHE A 256 5.38 13.07 10.12
C PHE A 256 4.26 14.12 10.00
N LEU A 257 3.50 14.35 11.07
CA LEU A 257 2.42 15.34 11.07
C LEU A 257 2.95 16.78 10.86
N GLU A 258 4.11 17.09 11.45
CA GLU A 258 4.79 18.36 11.21
C GLU A 258 5.20 18.52 9.75
N GLY A 259 5.78 17.47 9.14
CA GLY A 259 6.15 17.45 7.73
C GLY A 259 4.94 17.55 6.78
N PHE A 260 3.82 16.92 7.13
CA PHE A 260 2.55 17.01 6.41
C PHE A 260 1.89 18.39 6.55
N GLY A 261 2.25 19.15 7.59
CA GLY A 261 1.73 20.49 7.86
C GLY A 261 0.36 20.51 8.54
N GLN A 262 -0.04 19.39 9.19
CA GLN A 262 -1.26 19.33 9.98
C GLN A 262 -1.05 18.44 11.21
N THR A 263 -1.02 19.05 12.39
CA THR A 263 -0.81 18.36 13.68
C THR A 263 -2.10 18.11 14.43
N ASP A 264 -3.12 18.90 14.16
CA ASP A 264 -4.44 18.84 14.81
C ASP A 264 -5.52 18.48 13.79
N PHE A 265 -6.47 17.66 14.22
CA PHE A 265 -7.59 17.20 13.40
C PHE A 265 -8.90 17.61 14.05
N THR A 266 -9.83 18.10 13.23
CA THR A 266 -11.21 18.37 13.64
C THR A 266 -11.90 17.08 14.12
N PRO A 267 -12.99 17.17 14.91
CA PRO A 267 -13.76 15.99 15.31
C PRO A 267 -14.19 15.13 14.12
N ASP A 268 -14.59 15.75 13.00
CA ASP A 268 -14.99 15.05 11.79
C ASP A 268 -13.81 14.33 11.10
N GLU A 269 -12.63 14.95 11.02
CA GLU A 269 -11.43 14.29 10.52
C GLU A 269 -10.99 13.13 11.42
N GLN A 270 -11.03 13.31 12.74
CA GLN A 270 -10.72 12.23 13.69
C GLN A 270 -11.67 11.03 13.51
N ARG A 271 -12.94 11.29 13.24
CA ARG A 271 -13.92 10.25 12.99
C ARG A 271 -13.72 9.58 11.63
N ARG A 272 -13.35 10.31 10.57
CA ARG A 272 -12.94 9.69 9.30
C ARG A 272 -11.69 8.81 9.48
N ILE A 273 -10.68 9.30 10.24
CA ILE A 273 -9.49 8.51 10.59
C ILE A 273 -9.90 7.23 11.32
N ALA A 274 -10.87 7.27 12.25
CA ALA A 274 -11.35 6.06 12.93
C ALA A 274 -12.01 5.06 11.95
N TRP A 275 -12.73 5.53 10.93
CA TRP A 275 -13.25 4.67 9.86
C TRP A 275 -12.14 4.03 9.01
N TYR A 276 -11.08 4.80 8.71
CA TYR A 276 -9.93 4.28 7.96
C TYR A 276 -9.10 3.31 8.79
N ASP A 277 -8.97 3.56 10.10
CA ASP A 277 -8.39 2.61 11.05
C ASP A 277 -9.19 1.30 11.06
N LEU A 278 -10.51 1.39 11.20
CA LEU A 278 -11.38 0.21 11.18
C LEU A 278 -11.21 -0.58 9.88
N PHE A 279 -11.26 0.08 8.72
CA PHE A 279 -11.06 -0.58 7.43
C PHE A 279 -9.72 -1.30 7.33
N LEU A 280 -8.61 -0.65 7.73
CA LEU A 280 -7.28 -1.27 7.73
C LEU A 280 -7.23 -2.49 8.66
N TYR A 281 -7.71 -2.36 9.90
CA TYR A 281 -7.63 -3.46 10.86
C TYR A 281 -8.51 -4.64 10.48
N LEU A 282 -9.72 -4.41 9.96
CA LEU A 282 -10.57 -5.47 9.42
C LEU A 282 -9.89 -6.17 8.23
N THR A 283 -9.23 -5.40 7.35
CA THR A 283 -8.44 -5.93 6.24
C THR A 283 -7.32 -6.83 6.75
N MET A 284 -6.51 -6.37 7.71
CA MET A 284 -5.38 -7.12 8.27
C MET A 284 -5.83 -8.41 8.97
N VAL A 285 -6.94 -8.36 9.74
CA VAL A 285 -7.52 -9.56 10.37
C VAL A 285 -7.92 -10.57 9.29
N THR A 286 -8.68 -10.15 8.28
CA THR A 286 -9.18 -11.03 7.22
C THR A 286 -8.04 -11.60 6.37
N GLU A 287 -7.08 -10.75 6.00
CA GLU A 287 -5.89 -11.10 5.24
C GLU A 287 -5.05 -12.19 5.91
N SER A 288 -4.93 -12.17 7.25
CA SER A 288 -4.18 -13.17 8.00
C SER A 288 -4.70 -14.59 7.76
N PHE A 289 -6.02 -14.77 7.56
CA PHE A 289 -6.62 -16.05 7.22
C PHE A 289 -6.52 -16.40 5.73
N TYR A 290 -6.57 -15.41 4.85
CA TYR A 290 -6.45 -15.62 3.41
C TYR A 290 -5.02 -16.01 3.01
N ARG A 291 -4.02 -15.42 3.65
CA ARG A 291 -2.59 -15.66 3.38
C ARG A 291 -1.97 -16.74 4.28
N GLU A 292 -2.75 -17.34 5.16
CA GLU A 292 -2.32 -18.44 6.04
C GLU A 292 -1.03 -18.09 6.80
N TYR A 293 -1.00 -16.92 7.45
CA TYR A 293 0.17 -16.48 8.22
C TYR A 293 0.57 -17.49 9.29
N GLU A 294 1.87 -17.70 9.47
CA GLU A 294 2.41 -18.67 10.45
C GLU A 294 1.95 -18.39 11.89
N ASP A 295 1.83 -17.12 12.28
CA ASP A 295 1.33 -16.68 13.58
C ASP A 295 0.03 -15.86 13.47
N ILE A 296 -1.04 -16.51 13.04
CA ILE A 296 -2.38 -15.89 12.98
C ILE A 296 -2.82 -15.44 14.38
N GLN A 297 -2.54 -16.21 15.43
CA GLN A 297 -3.00 -15.91 16.79
C GLN A 297 -2.30 -14.67 17.36
N GLY A 298 -1.00 -14.51 17.12
CA GLY A 298 -0.26 -13.31 17.49
C GLY A 298 -0.79 -12.07 16.77
N ALA A 299 -0.98 -12.16 15.45
CA ALA A 299 -1.55 -11.08 14.64
C ALA A 299 -2.95 -10.66 15.15
N ILE A 300 -3.85 -11.62 15.39
CA ILE A 300 -5.19 -11.34 15.90
C ILE A 300 -5.16 -10.74 17.31
N SER A 301 -4.30 -11.22 18.19
CA SER A 301 -4.17 -10.69 19.55
C SER A 301 -3.77 -9.22 19.57
N TRP A 302 -2.95 -8.80 18.61
CA TRP A 302 -2.57 -7.40 18.42
C TRP A 302 -3.68 -6.58 17.75
N LEU A 303 -4.38 -7.13 16.74
CA LEU A 303 -5.36 -6.40 15.94
C LEU A 303 -6.71 -6.21 16.64
N ARG A 304 -7.18 -7.16 17.43
CA ARG A 304 -8.51 -7.10 18.10
C ARG A 304 -8.71 -5.84 18.95
N PRO A 305 -7.76 -5.43 19.83
CA PRO A 305 -7.90 -4.17 20.57
C PRO A 305 -7.99 -2.95 19.67
N LEU A 306 -7.26 -2.94 18.55
CA LEU A 306 -7.28 -1.84 17.58
C LEU A 306 -8.63 -1.74 16.85
N VAL A 307 -9.21 -2.89 16.46
CA VAL A 307 -10.57 -2.95 15.88
C VAL A 307 -11.60 -2.41 16.88
N ALA A 308 -11.53 -2.86 18.14
CA ALA A 308 -12.47 -2.42 19.18
C ALA A 308 -12.34 -0.92 19.47
N ASP A 309 -11.12 -0.39 19.55
CA ASP A 309 -10.87 1.04 19.76
C ASP A 309 -11.39 1.88 18.59
N ALA A 310 -11.07 1.49 17.35
CA ALA A 310 -11.55 2.20 16.16
C ALA A 310 -13.08 2.24 16.12
N TRP A 311 -13.75 1.12 16.42
CA TRP A 311 -15.19 1.05 16.48
C TRP A 311 -15.77 1.91 17.59
N ALA A 312 -15.18 1.91 18.79
CA ALA A 312 -15.61 2.76 19.91
C ALA A 312 -15.52 4.26 19.56
N ARG A 313 -14.45 4.70 18.89
CA ARG A 313 -14.29 6.09 18.42
C ARG A 313 -15.33 6.47 17.36
N ILE A 314 -15.72 5.55 16.47
CA ILE A 314 -16.80 5.79 15.50
C ILE A 314 -18.16 5.96 16.21
N GLN A 315 -18.40 5.23 17.29
CA GLN A 315 -19.68 5.29 18.03
C GLN A 315 -19.78 6.48 18.98
N ALA A 316 -18.67 6.98 19.51
CA ALA A 316 -18.64 8.02 20.54
C ALA A 316 -18.99 9.43 20.03
N ALA A 317 -19.12 9.63 18.70
CA ALA A 317 -19.33 10.93 18.06
C ALA A 317 -20.77 11.13 17.58
#